data_212bc4d2af38cd049bf6abc6eabfd6d5
#
_entry.id   212bc4d2af38cd049bf6abc6eabfd6d5
#
_cell.length_a   1.000
_cell.length_b   1.000
_cell.length_c   1.000
_cell.angle_alpha   90.00
_cell.angle_beta   90.00
_cell.angle_gamma   90.00
#
_symmetry.space_group_name_H-M   'P 1'
#
loop_
_entity.id
_entity.type
_entity.pdbx_description
1 polymer ?
#
loop_
_entity_poly.entity_id
_entity_poly.type
_entity_poly.pdbx_seq_one_letter_code
_entity_poly.pdbx_strand_id
1 'polypeptide(L)'
;MKKQFIATLVVLVLSSLVFGQNSRMGTSSSTQLLIVPGARYLSGGGAVATATGMDAVFWNPAGLSMGESSVDVIFSNRQYIADIQNSFFGIATGLGDYKLGVSVRTFTVGDIDETTVFFPDGTGQVFTPNFSVVRGTLSRKLSDNTSVGVNANLVRESFGRVSASGSSFDLGVQYKGLLGMENLDVGFVLKNFGQPMKYGGEGLGVLANAQGGDRPVEFYKIDAAAFDLPFLFDMGLSYNIAGADLGLTYTSNYYATDELKFSAGYTLAGLASVSVGMQSSGVAQTLEHKAGSADYETTEVTGDWYTNPSDGVSFGASLDLSRLTGMNLSVDYSMLPMGDFGTNSIVAMRLAY
;
A
#
# COMPACT_ATOMS: atom_id res chain seq x y z
N MET A 1 -21.99 30.36 -8.39
CA MET A 1 -20.57 30.43 -8.78
C MET A 1 -19.72 29.35 -8.13
N LYS A 2 -19.65 29.20 -6.76
CA LYS A 2 -18.82 28.16 -6.11
C LYS A 2 -19.16 26.72 -6.55
N LYS A 3 -20.44 26.34 -6.67
CA LYS A 3 -20.86 24.99 -7.11
C LYS A 3 -20.47 24.69 -8.57
N GLN A 4 -20.51 25.69 -9.43
CA GLN A 4 -20.12 25.53 -10.85
C GLN A 4 -18.60 25.42 -10.99
N PHE A 5 -17.83 26.16 -10.17
CA PHE A 5 -16.38 26.07 -10.14
C PHE A 5 -15.92 24.68 -9.69
N ILE A 6 -16.59 24.11 -8.67
CA ILE A 6 -16.28 22.74 -8.18
C ILE A 6 -16.61 21.71 -9.25
N ALA A 7 -17.79 21.80 -9.88
CA ALA A 7 -18.14 20.89 -10.98
C ALA A 7 -17.11 20.98 -12.12
N THR A 8 -16.66 22.19 -12.46
CA THR A 8 -15.63 22.39 -13.48
C THR A 8 -14.27 21.84 -13.03
N LEU A 9 -13.88 22.02 -11.78
CA LEU A 9 -12.64 21.46 -11.23
C LEU A 9 -12.68 19.94 -11.21
N VAL A 10 -13.79 19.33 -10.78
CA VAL A 10 -14.00 17.88 -10.80
C VAL A 10 -13.96 17.35 -12.24
N VAL A 11 -14.60 18.02 -13.18
CA VAL A 11 -14.56 17.64 -14.61
C VAL A 11 -13.15 17.80 -15.20
N LEU A 12 -12.42 18.85 -14.83
CA LEU A 12 -11.01 19.06 -15.24
C LEU A 12 -10.08 17.98 -14.65
N VAL A 13 -10.28 17.60 -13.40
CA VAL A 13 -9.52 16.51 -12.77
C VAL A 13 -9.89 15.17 -13.42
N LEU A 14 -11.17 14.91 -13.68
CA LEU A 14 -11.61 13.69 -14.35
C LEU A 14 -11.16 13.63 -15.82
N SER A 15 -11.04 14.75 -16.52
CA SER A 15 -10.56 14.78 -17.90
C SER A 15 -9.04 14.66 -18.03
N SER A 16 -8.29 14.97 -16.99
CA SER A 16 -6.84 14.76 -16.94
C SER A 16 -6.45 13.34 -16.51
N LEU A 17 -7.41 12.50 -16.10
CA LEU A 17 -7.20 11.09 -15.83
C LEU A 17 -7.02 10.29 -17.14
N VAL A 18 -6.06 10.68 -17.95
CA VAL A 18 -5.55 9.84 -19.01
C VAL A 18 -4.69 8.78 -18.30
N PHE A 19 -5.23 7.59 -18.15
CA PHE A 19 -4.47 6.46 -17.65
C PHE A 19 -3.27 6.26 -18.58
N GLY A 20 -2.10 6.70 -18.12
CA GLY A 20 -0.86 6.59 -18.87
C GLY A 20 -0.38 5.14 -18.85
N GLN A 21 0.02 4.62 -20.02
CA GLN A 21 0.83 3.41 -20.06
C GLN A 21 2.19 3.71 -19.44
N ASN A 22 2.53 2.96 -18.41
CA ASN A 22 3.86 3.08 -17.82
C ASN A 22 4.79 2.00 -18.36
N SER A 23 5.83 2.41 -19.09
CA SER A 23 6.86 1.51 -19.65
C SER A 23 7.68 0.77 -18.58
N ARG A 24 7.54 1.16 -17.30
CA ARG A 24 8.24 0.55 -16.16
C ARG A 24 7.36 -0.40 -15.35
N MET A 25 6.19 -0.76 -15.86
CA MET A 25 5.29 -1.70 -15.18
C MET A 25 6.01 -3.00 -14.84
N GLY A 26 5.88 -3.45 -13.56
CA GLY A 26 6.45 -4.70 -13.08
C GLY A 26 7.96 -4.66 -12.82
N THR A 27 8.63 -3.50 -12.93
CA THR A 27 10.09 -3.38 -12.70
C THR A 27 10.49 -2.91 -11.31
N SER A 28 9.53 -2.72 -10.38
CA SER A 28 9.82 -2.36 -9.00
C SER A 28 10.02 -3.59 -8.11
N SER A 29 10.77 -3.40 -7.03
CA SER A 29 10.83 -4.34 -5.89
C SER A 29 9.82 -3.95 -4.81
N SER A 30 9.75 -4.77 -3.75
CA SER A 30 9.03 -4.43 -2.51
C SER A 30 7.56 -4.03 -2.71
N THR A 31 6.85 -4.68 -3.64
CA THR A 31 5.43 -4.41 -3.94
C THR A 31 4.51 -4.59 -2.73
N GLN A 32 4.94 -5.33 -1.70
CA GLN A 32 4.25 -5.42 -0.41
C GLN A 32 4.10 -4.06 0.29
N LEU A 33 4.89 -3.04 -0.08
CA LEU A 33 4.69 -1.66 0.41
C LEU A 33 3.34 -1.08 0.00
N LEU A 34 2.74 -1.56 -1.10
CA LEU A 34 1.47 -1.10 -1.64
C LEU A 34 0.25 -1.76 -0.95
N ILE A 35 0.46 -2.87 -0.24
CA ILE A 35 -0.63 -3.61 0.40
C ILE A 35 -1.11 -2.85 1.64
N VAL A 36 -2.41 -2.55 1.70
CA VAL A 36 -3.04 -1.84 2.84
C VAL A 36 -2.96 -2.68 4.11
N PRO A 37 -2.42 -2.16 5.22
CA PRO A 37 -2.29 -2.93 6.46
C PRO A 37 -3.54 -2.87 7.36
N GLY A 38 -4.33 -1.79 7.30
CA GLY A 38 -5.46 -1.54 8.20
C GLY A 38 -6.82 -1.81 7.56
N ALA A 39 -7.84 -2.06 8.37
CA ALA A 39 -9.19 -2.38 7.92
C ALA A 39 -10.03 -1.13 7.59
N ARG A 40 -9.99 -0.11 8.45
CA ARG A 40 -10.93 1.04 8.43
C ARG A 40 -11.01 1.75 7.06
N TYR A 41 -9.90 1.89 6.36
CA TYR A 41 -9.81 2.59 5.08
C TYR A 41 -9.47 1.65 3.91
N LEU A 42 -9.82 0.37 4.00
CA LEU A 42 -9.48 -0.60 2.94
C LEU A 42 -10.01 -0.16 1.57
N SER A 43 -11.20 0.43 1.52
CA SER A 43 -11.79 0.98 0.29
C SER A 43 -10.95 2.08 -0.37
N GLY A 44 -10.08 2.73 0.39
CA GLY A 44 -9.09 3.71 -0.08
C GLY A 44 -9.65 5.05 -0.57
N GLY A 45 -10.92 5.13 -0.93
CA GLY A 45 -11.53 6.38 -1.38
C GLY A 45 -11.50 7.43 -0.27
N GLY A 46 -10.91 8.60 -0.52
CA GLY A 46 -10.80 9.69 0.45
C GLY A 46 -9.84 9.47 1.61
N ALA A 47 -9.28 8.26 1.79
CA ALA A 47 -8.40 7.95 2.90
C ALA A 47 -7.18 8.89 3.00
N VAL A 48 -6.64 9.30 1.87
CA VAL A 48 -5.49 10.24 1.80
C VAL A 48 -5.85 11.61 2.39
N ALA A 49 -7.11 12.02 2.32
CA ALA A 49 -7.60 13.28 2.86
C ALA A 49 -8.05 13.20 4.32
N THR A 50 -8.55 12.03 4.77
CA THR A 50 -9.28 11.92 6.03
C THR A 50 -8.71 10.95 7.05
N ALA A 51 -7.81 10.04 6.65
CA ALA A 51 -7.22 9.12 7.61
C ALA A 51 -6.50 9.86 8.73
N THR A 52 -6.75 9.45 9.98
CA THR A 52 -6.17 10.06 11.17
C THR A 52 -5.56 9.03 12.10
N GLY A 53 -4.71 9.46 13.01
CA GLY A 53 -4.04 8.59 13.97
C GLY A 53 -3.17 7.55 13.29
N MET A 54 -3.05 6.37 13.89
CA MET A 54 -2.18 5.31 13.36
C MET A 54 -2.62 4.73 12.00
N ASP A 55 -3.89 4.85 11.62
CA ASP A 55 -4.32 4.49 10.26
C ASP A 55 -3.67 5.41 9.20
N ALA A 56 -3.44 6.68 9.55
CA ALA A 56 -2.86 7.66 8.63
C ALA A 56 -1.42 7.33 8.22
N VAL A 57 -0.65 6.63 9.02
CA VAL A 57 0.77 6.37 8.70
C VAL A 57 0.98 5.61 7.39
N PHE A 58 -0.03 4.87 6.94
CA PHE A 58 -0.01 4.22 5.63
C PHE A 58 -0.58 5.12 4.52
N TRP A 59 -1.70 5.81 4.80
CA TRP A 59 -2.42 6.57 3.78
C TRP A 59 -1.79 7.94 3.53
N ASN A 60 -1.58 8.71 4.59
CA ASN A 60 -0.99 10.05 4.53
C ASN A 60 -0.43 10.42 5.91
N PRO A 61 0.90 10.48 6.10
CA PRO A 61 1.51 10.71 7.39
C PRO A 61 1.08 12.02 8.07
N ALA A 62 0.60 13.00 7.30
CA ALA A 62 0.05 14.24 7.84
C ALA A 62 -1.13 14.02 8.78
N GLY A 63 -1.95 13.00 8.51
CA GLY A 63 -3.13 12.68 9.30
C GLY A 63 -2.83 12.17 10.71
N LEU A 64 -1.59 11.77 10.99
CA LEU A 64 -1.22 11.35 12.34
C LEU A 64 -1.49 12.47 13.37
N SER A 65 -1.12 13.70 13.05
CA SER A 65 -1.35 14.85 13.94
C SER A 65 -2.79 15.38 13.92
N MET A 66 -3.62 14.97 12.96
CA MET A 66 -5.03 15.31 12.91
C MET A 66 -5.89 14.47 13.88
N GLY A 67 -5.38 13.33 14.35
CA GLY A 67 -6.03 12.57 15.43
C GLY A 67 -5.99 13.32 16.75
N GLU A 68 -7.00 13.15 17.60
CA GLU A 68 -7.16 13.89 18.86
C GLU A 68 -6.51 13.16 20.05
N SER A 69 -6.31 11.87 19.96
CA SER A 69 -5.77 11.03 21.05
C SER A 69 -4.32 11.38 21.37
N SER A 70 -3.97 11.34 22.66
CA SER A 70 -2.60 11.52 23.13
C SER A 70 -1.72 10.32 22.79
N VAL A 71 -2.29 9.12 22.90
CA VAL A 71 -1.66 7.85 22.51
C VAL A 71 -2.63 7.10 21.62
N ASP A 72 -2.12 6.53 20.54
CA ASP A 72 -2.88 5.73 19.58
C ASP A 72 -2.12 4.44 19.27
N VAL A 73 -2.77 3.32 19.50
CA VAL A 73 -2.19 1.99 19.27
C VAL A 73 -3.08 1.25 18.29
N ILE A 74 -2.49 0.62 17.29
CA ILE A 74 -3.20 -0.23 16.34
C ILE A 74 -2.52 -1.59 16.22
N PHE A 75 -3.34 -2.61 16.13
CA PHE A 75 -2.92 -3.95 15.70
C PHE A 75 -3.87 -4.43 14.61
N SER A 76 -3.33 -4.95 13.54
CA SER A 76 -4.16 -5.58 12.50
C SER A 76 -3.49 -6.84 11.96
N ASN A 77 -4.33 -7.77 11.53
CA ASN A 77 -3.92 -8.97 10.83
C ASN A 77 -4.78 -9.13 9.58
N ARG A 78 -4.12 -9.43 8.47
CA ARG A 78 -4.75 -9.67 7.18
C ARG A 78 -4.30 -11.01 6.64
N GLN A 79 -5.26 -11.86 6.33
CA GLN A 79 -5.02 -13.00 5.47
C GLN A 79 -5.09 -12.51 4.02
N TYR A 80 -3.96 -12.61 3.32
CA TYR A 80 -3.82 -12.21 1.93
C TYR A 80 -3.95 -13.43 1.01
N ILE A 81 -3.69 -13.28 -0.28
CA ILE A 81 -3.69 -14.39 -1.25
C ILE A 81 -2.64 -15.44 -0.89
N ALA A 82 -2.87 -16.70 -1.29
CA ALA A 82 -1.93 -17.82 -1.13
C ALA A 82 -1.40 -17.98 0.31
N ASP A 83 -2.28 -17.84 1.30
CA ASP A 83 -1.99 -17.97 2.74
C ASP A 83 -0.93 -16.99 3.28
N ILE A 84 -0.57 -15.97 2.52
CA ILE A 84 0.31 -14.90 2.98
C ILE A 84 -0.38 -14.15 4.12
N GLN A 85 0.30 -14.05 5.25
CA GLN A 85 -0.17 -13.27 6.38
C GLN A 85 0.55 -11.93 6.44
N ASN A 86 -0.23 -10.85 6.58
CA ASN A 86 0.27 -9.51 6.79
C ASN A 86 -0.17 -9.03 8.17
N SER A 87 0.78 -8.89 9.08
CA SER A 87 0.56 -8.37 10.43
C SER A 87 1.12 -6.96 10.54
N PHE A 88 0.38 -6.08 11.18
CA PHE A 88 0.75 -4.70 11.40
C PHE A 88 0.53 -4.30 12.85
N PHE A 89 1.53 -3.69 13.44
CA PHE A 89 1.46 -3.10 14.76
C PHE A 89 2.01 -1.66 14.71
N GLY A 90 1.36 -0.75 15.41
CA GLY A 90 1.83 0.62 15.48
C GLY A 90 1.40 1.32 16.76
N ILE A 91 2.22 2.28 17.16
CA ILE A 91 1.96 3.15 18.29
C ILE A 91 2.37 4.58 17.95
N ALA A 92 1.55 5.54 18.36
CA ALA A 92 1.87 6.95 18.24
C ALA A 92 1.60 7.70 19.55
N THR A 93 2.35 8.77 19.75
CA THR A 93 2.19 9.66 20.92
C THR A 93 2.45 11.11 20.55
N GLY A 94 1.84 12.01 21.31
CA GLY A 94 2.08 13.44 21.19
C GLY A 94 3.43 13.85 21.80
N LEU A 95 4.13 14.77 21.15
CA LEU A 95 5.36 15.40 21.62
C LEU A 95 5.30 16.91 21.33
N GLY A 96 4.69 17.67 22.22
CA GLY A 96 4.41 19.09 21.99
C GLY A 96 3.51 19.30 20.77
N ASP A 97 3.96 20.13 19.82
CA ASP A 97 3.24 20.39 18.56
C ASP A 97 3.32 19.24 17.55
N TYR A 98 4.11 18.21 17.83
CA TYR A 98 4.34 17.09 16.95
C TYR A 98 3.62 15.84 17.45
N LYS A 99 3.33 14.92 16.53
CA LYS A 99 3.03 13.52 16.84
C LYS A 99 4.10 12.62 16.22
N LEU A 100 4.56 11.70 17.04
CA LEU A 100 5.52 10.67 16.65
C LEU A 100 4.81 9.32 16.60
N GLY A 101 5.06 8.56 15.55
CA GLY A 101 4.57 7.21 15.39
C GLY A 101 5.69 6.24 15.05
N VAL A 102 5.59 5.03 15.53
CA VAL A 102 6.44 3.90 15.11
C VAL A 102 5.53 2.74 14.75
N SER A 103 5.81 2.10 13.63
CA SER A 103 5.06 0.91 13.24
C SER A 103 5.97 -0.15 12.63
N VAL A 104 5.54 -1.40 12.78
CA VAL A 104 6.18 -2.57 12.20
C VAL A 104 5.14 -3.35 11.41
N ARG A 105 5.51 -3.76 10.22
CA ARG A 105 4.69 -4.60 9.34
C ARG A 105 5.51 -5.79 8.88
N THR A 106 4.91 -6.98 8.95
CA THR A 106 5.54 -8.22 8.52
C THR A 106 4.64 -8.97 7.55
N PHE A 107 5.27 -9.58 6.56
CA PHE A 107 4.61 -10.50 5.65
C PHE A 107 5.31 -11.86 5.75
N THR A 108 4.52 -12.89 5.98
CA THR A 108 4.99 -14.27 6.06
C THR A 108 4.28 -15.08 4.97
N VAL A 109 5.07 -15.73 4.12
CA VAL A 109 4.56 -16.49 2.97
C VAL A 109 4.33 -17.97 3.31
N GLY A 110 4.71 -18.40 4.52
CA GLY A 110 4.73 -19.79 4.87
C GLY A 110 6.04 -20.49 4.48
N ASP A 111 6.14 -21.76 4.79
CA ASP A 111 7.31 -22.56 4.53
C ASP A 111 7.31 -23.07 3.08
N ILE A 112 8.45 -22.98 2.44
CA ILE A 112 8.67 -23.46 1.07
C ILE A 112 9.72 -24.56 1.13
N ASP A 113 9.41 -25.76 0.59
CA ASP A 113 10.32 -26.87 0.52
C ASP A 113 11.49 -26.55 -0.42
N GLU A 114 12.72 -26.80 0.05
CA GLU A 114 13.88 -26.71 -0.82
C GLU A 114 13.93 -27.92 -1.74
N THR A 115 13.88 -27.68 -3.06
CA THR A 115 13.99 -28.71 -4.09
C THR A 115 15.28 -28.55 -4.88
N THR A 116 15.83 -29.65 -5.36
CA THR A 116 16.98 -29.68 -6.26
C THR A 116 16.73 -30.61 -7.43
N VAL A 117 17.58 -30.54 -8.47
CA VAL A 117 17.50 -31.47 -9.60
C VAL A 117 17.59 -32.94 -9.18
N PHE A 118 18.29 -33.25 -8.08
CA PHE A 118 18.43 -34.59 -7.53
C PHE A 118 17.31 -34.97 -6.53
N PHE A 119 16.65 -33.99 -5.96
CA PHE A 119 15.57 -34.17 -4.98
C PHE A 119 14.38 -33.28 -5.38
N PRO A 120 13.66 -33.62 -6.44
CA PRO A 120 12.55 -32.80 -6.93
C PRO A 120 11.35 -32.77 -5.99
N ASP A 121 11.20 -33.79 -5.13
CA ASP A 121 10.13 -33.89 -4.15
C ASP A 121 10.50 -33.22 -2.81
N GLY A 122 11.67 -32.59 -2.73
CA GLY A 122 12.18 -31.89 -1.55
C GLY A 122 13.44 -32.50 -0.96
N THR A 123 14.33 -31.65 -0.44
CA THR A 123 15.55 -32.07 0.28
C THR A 123 15.29 -32.38 1.75
N GLY A 124 14.07 -32.12 2.24
CA GLY A 124 13.71 -32.15 3.67
C GLY A 124 14.08 -30.86 4.41
N GLN A 125 14.63 -29.87 3.71
CA GLN A 125 14.83 -28.52 4.24
C GLN A 125 13.75 -27.59 3.73
N VAL A 126 13.37 -26.62 4.58
CA VAL A 126 12.40 -25.59 4.26
C VAL A 126 13.01 -24.21 4.47
N PHE A 127 12.54 -23.23 3.72
CA PHE A 127 12.83 -21.83 3.99
C PHE A 127 11.54 -21.00 4.00
N THR A 128 11.50 -19.98 4.85
CA THR A 128 10.32 -19.11 5.01
C THR A 128 10.68 -17.73 4.52
N PRO A 129 10.17 -17.30 3.34
CA PRO A 129 10.32 -15.91 2.91
C PRO A 129 9.71 -14.96 3.92
N ASN A 130 10.44 -13.93 4.27
CA ASN A 130 10.00 -12.92 5.22
C ASN A 130 10.27 -11.53 4.68
N PHE A 131 9.25 -10.68 4.77
CA PHE A 131 9.33 -9.28 4.42
C PHE A 131 8.93 -8.45 5.62
N SER A 132 9.69 -7.42 5.91
CA SER A 132 9.40 -6.53 7.03
C SER A 132 9.63 -5.07 6.67
N VAL A 133 8.78 -4.22 7.24
CA VAL A 133 8.90 -2.77 7.13
C VAL A 133 8.80 -2.18 8.53
N VAL A 134 9.84 -1.46 8.93
CA VAL A 134 9.84 -0.64 10.14
C VAL A 134 9.69 0.80 9.69
N ARG A 135 8.72 1.52 10.24
CA ARG A 135 8.39 2.88 9.87
C ARG A 135 8.43 3.80 11.08
N GLY A 136 9.12 4.93 10.96
CA GLY A 136 9.04 6.06 11.84
C GLY A 136 8.23 7.17 11.17
N THR A 137 7.27 7.75 11.88
CA THR A 137 6.40 8.83 11.39
C THR A 137 6.55 10.06 12.25
N LEU A 138 6.70 11.22 11.62
CA LEU A 138 6.65 12.52 12.27
C LEU A 138 5.57 13.36 11.59
N SER A 139 4.65 13.91 12.35
CA SER A 139 3.57 14.76 11.85
C SER A 139 3.37 15.98 12.70
N ARG A 140 2.94 17.07 12.08
CA ARG A 140 2.65 18.35 12.77
C ARG A 140 1.42 19.05 12.18
N LYS A 141 0.56 19.55 13.06
CA LYS A 141 -0.46 20.54 12.70
C LYS A 141 0.22 21.90 12.47
N LEU A 142 0.06 22.48 11.30
CA LEU A 142 0.50 23.84 10.98
C LEU A 142 -0.58 24.88 11.32
N SER A 143 -1.85 24.47 11.19
CA SER A 143 -3.04 25.21 11.58
C SER A 143 -4.16 24.23 11.94
N ASP A 144 -5.33 24.72 12.35
CA ASP A 144 -6.50 23.88 12.63
C ASP A 144 -6.92 23.06 11.41
N ASN A 145 -6.64 23.56 10.21
CA ASN A 145 -7.06 22.97 8.95
C ASN A 145 -5.93 22.26 8.19
N THR A 146 -4.66 22.50 8.53
CA THR A 146 -3.52 22.04 7.75
C THR A 146 -2.59 21.21 8.59
N SER A 147 -2.21 20.06 8.11
CA SER A 147 -1.15 19.25 8.68
C SER A 147 -0.17 18.77 7.62
N VAL A 148 1.04 18.48 8.07
CA VAL A 148 2.12 17.90 7.27
C VAL A 148 2.71 16.72 8.00
N GLY A 149 3.24 15.77 7.25
CA GLY A 149 3.86 14.60 7.86
C GLY A 149 4.90 13.96 6.95
N VAL A 150 5.80 13.23 7.58
CA VAL A 150 6.84 12.46 6.91
C VAL A 150 6.94 11.07 7.54
N ASN A 151 7.12 10.07 6.70
CA ASN A 151 7.54 8.73 7.11
C ASN A 151 8.98 8.49 6.68
N ALA A 152 9.71 7.74 7.49
CA ALA A 152 10.95 7.08 7.14
C ALA A 152 10.74 5.57 7.25
N ASN A 153 10.91 4.85 6.16
CA ASN A 153 10.68 3.41 6.08
C ASN A 153 12.01 2.67 5.92
N LEU A 154 12.21 1.63 6.72
CA LEU A 154 13.27 0.64 6.54
C LEU A 154 12.63 -0.65 6.06
N VAL A 155 13.00 -1.10 4.87
CA VAL A 155 12.45 -2.27 4.20
C VAL A 155 13.49 -3.38 4.21
N ARG A 156 13.08 -4.58 4.57
CA ARG A 156 13.93 -5.78 4.51
C ARG A 156 13.16 -6.94 3.90
N GLU A 157 13.81 -7.62 3.01
CA GLU A 157 13.32 -8.83 2.34
C GLU A 157 14.33 -9.94 2.51
N SER A 158 13.87 -11.15 2.79
CA SER A 158 14.72 -12.32 2.97
C SER A 158 14.09 -13.55 2.32
N PHE A 159 14.86 -14.20 1.46
CA PHE A 159 14.50 -15.44 0.77
C PHE A 159 15.60 -16.47 1.02
N GLY A 160 15.47 -17.22 2.09
CA GLY A 160 16.47 -18.22 2.46
C GLY A 160 17.87 -17.61 2.58
N ARG A 161 18.74 -17.89 1.62
CA ARG A 161 20.17 -17.47 1.61
C ARG A 161 20.40 -16.13 0.87
N VAL A 162 19.33 -15.44 0.45
CA VAL A 162 19.38 -14.15 -0.25
C VAL A 162 18.55 -13.13 0.48
N SER A 163 19.06 -11.92 0.63
CA SER A 163 18.33 -10.83 1.26
C SER A 163 18.60 -9.50 0.60
N ALA A 164 17.66 -8.57 0.74
CA ALA A 164 17.80 -7.18 0.34
C ALA A 164 17.30 -6.26 1.47
N SER A 165 17.86 -5.06 1.53
CA SER A 165 17.38 -4.01 2.43
C SER A 165 17.43 -2.66 1.73
N GLY A 166 16.51 -1.79 2.08
CA GLY A 166 16.41 -0.45 1.52
C GLY A 166 15.72 0.51 2.48
N SER A 167 15.71 1.77 2.09
CA SER A 167 15.00 2.82 2.81
C SER A 167 14.22 3.69 1.86
N SER A 168 13.07 4.17 2.32
CA SER A 168 12.24 5.13 1.59
C SER A 168 11.63 6.16 2.52
N PHE A 169 11.14 7.23 1.92
CA PHE A 169 10.44 8.32 2.60
C PHE A 169 9.06 8.52 1.96
N ASP A 170 8.10 8.91 2.79
CA ASP A 170 6.80 9.37 2.34
C ASP A 170 6.60 10.80 2.86
N LEU A 171 6.01 11.67 2.02
CA LEU A 171 5.74 13.07 2.36
C LEU A 171 4.27 13.36 2.13
N GLY A 172 3.58 13.87 3.14
CA GLY A 172 2.15 14.10 3.07
C GLY A 172 1.68 15.44 3.58
N VAL A 173 0.56 15.89 3.02
CA VAL A 173 -0.17 17.08 3.43
C VAL A 173 -1.66 16.75 3.47
N GLN A 174 -2.35 17.20 4.51
CA GLN A 174 -3.81 17.21 4.60
C GLN A 174 -4.32 18.61 4.86
N TYR A 175 -5.42 18.95 4.21
CA TYR A 175 -6.10 20.22 4.35
C TYR A 175 -7.61 20.01 4.49
N LYS A 176 -8.19 20.47 5.59
CA LYS A 176 -9.62 20.41 5.90
C LYS A 176 -10.32 21.70 5.50
N GLY A 177 -11.53 21.59 4.99
CA GLY A 177 -12.34 22.75 4.65
C GLY A 177 -11.90 23.48 3.37
N LEU A 178 -11.62 22.75 2.32
CA LEU A 178 -11.18 23.29 1.03
C LEU A 178 -12.16 24.33 0.47
N LEU A 179 -11.64 25.45 -0.01
CA LEU A 179 -12.42 26.59 -0.58
C LEU A 179 -13.46 27.19 0.40
N GLY A 180 -13.22 27.06 1.71
CA GLY A 180 -14.16 27.53 2.74
C GLY A 180 -15.42 26.67 2.88
N MET A 181 -15.39 25.43 2.37
CA MET A 181 -16.43 24.42 2.57
C MET A 181 -15.94 23.44 3.65
N GLU A 182 -16.45 23.58 4.86
CA GLU A 182 -16.04 22.80 6.04
C GLU A 182 -16.13 21.27 5.83
N ASN A 183 -16.95 20.84 4.89
CA ASN A 183 -17.22 19.43 4.62
C ASN A 183 -16.34 18.84 3.50
N LEU A 184 -15.43 19.62 2.91
CA LEU A 184 -14.59 19.18 1.80
C LEU A 184 -13.13 19.16 2.23
N ASP A 185 -12.55 17.99 2.33
CA ASP A 185 -11.16 17.76 2.69
C ASP A 185 -10.34 17.31 1.50
N VAL A 186 -9.05 17.65 1.48
CA VAL A 186 -8.11 17.24 0.45
C VAL A 186 -6.81 16.76 1.09
N GLY A 187 -6.20 15.76 0.47
CA GLY A 187 -4.88 15.26 0.87
C GLY A 187 -4.02 14.94 -0.32
N PHE A 188 -2.71 15.09 -0.14
CA PHE A 188 -1.68 14.75 -1.10
C PHE A 188 -0.59 13.98 -0.39
N VAL A 189 -0.06 12.96 -1.05
CA VAL A 189 1.08 12.22 -0.53
C VAL A 189 1.96 11.68 -1.65
N LEU A 190 3.27 11.79 -1.46
CA LEU A 190 4.30 11.08 -2.22
C LEU A 190 4.77 9.93 -1.36
N LYS A 191 4.75 8.71 -1.89
CA LYS A 191 5.10 7.49 -1.14
C LYS A 191 6.27 6.76 -1.76
N ASN A 192 7.01 6.09 -0.88
CA ASN A 192 8.08 5.16 -1.23
C ASN A 192 9.21 5.79 -2.06
N PHE A 193 9.46 7.08 -1.89
CA PHE A 193 10.62 7.73 -2.51
C PHE A 193 11.90 7.27 -1.81
N GLY A 194 12.75 6.51 -2.50
CA GLY A 194 13.93 5.91 -1.90
C GLY A 194 14.97 5.44 -2.91
N GLN A 195 16.02 4.82 -2.39
CA GLN A 195 17.08 4.26 -3.22
C GLN A 195 16.70 2.84 -3.68
N PRO A 196 17.16 2.43 -4.88
CA PRO A 196 16.97 1.08 -5.35
C PRO A 196 17.51 0.03 -4.38
N MET A 197 16.81 -1.09 -4.25
CA MET A 197 17.23 -2.23 -3.45
C MET A 197 18.02 -3.21 -4.32
N LYS A 198 19.00 -3.88 -3.70
CA LYS A 198 19.82 -4.89 -4.35
C LYS A 198 19.90 -6.14 -3.49
N TYR A 199 19.63 -7.28 -4.10
CA TYR A 199 19.76 -8.56 -3.42
C TYR A 199 21.22 -8.98 -3.31
N GLY A 200 21.55 -9.56 -2.17
CA GLY A 200 22.87 -10.11 -1.86
C GLY A 200 22.74 -11.36 -0.99
N GLY A 201 23.79 -12.12 -0.89
CA GLY A 201 23.83 -13.31 -0.07
C GLY A 201 24.57 -14.47 -0.72
N GLU A 202 24.73 -15.55 0.01
CA GLU A 202 25.45 -16.75 -0.46
C GLU A 202 24.66 -17.51 -1.53
N GLY A 203 23.33 -17.37 -1.55
CA GLY A 203 22.47 -17.98 -2.57
C GLY A 203 22.71 -17.47 -4.00
N LEU A 204 23.45 -16.36 -4.17
CA LEU A 204 23.88 -15.83 -5.46
C LEU A 204 25.25 -16.39 -5.89
N GLY A 205 25.80 -17.36 -5.17
CA GLY A 205 27.07 -17.99 -5.51
C GLY A 205 26.90 -19.11 -6.54
N VAL A 206 27.78 -19.15 -7.53
CA VAL A 206 27.84 -20.20 -8.54
C VAL A 206 29.25 -20.78 -8.60
N LEU A 207 29.35 -22.11 -8.57
CA LEU A 207 30.58 -22.79 -8.86
C LEU A 207 30.76 -22.88 -10.40
N ALA A 208 31.77 -22.26 -10.92
CA ALA A 208 32.05 -22.26 -12.36
C ALA A 208 33.56 -22.35 -12.65
N ASN A 209 33.88 -22.91 -13.84
CA ASN A 209 35.23 -22.87 -14.38
C ASN A 209 35.40 -21.58 -15.19
N ALA A 210 36.36 -20.76 -14.82
CA ALA A 210 36.74 -19.60 -15.65
C ALA A 210 37.45 -20.09 -16.92
N GLN A 211 36.75 -19.90 -18.03
CA GLN A 211 37.25 -20.08 -19.41
C GLN A 211 38.30 -21.21 -19.64
N GLY A 212 37.83 -22.33 -20.09
CA GLY A 212 38.53 -23.36 -20.83
C GLY A 212 39.96 -23.68 -20.38
N GLY A 213 40.12 -24.66 -19.51
CA GLY A 213 41.41 -25.19 -19.09
C GLY A 213 41.31 -25.94 -17.78
N ASP A 214 42.31 -26.69 -17.43
CA ASP A 214 42.47 -27.49 -16.22
C ASP A 214 42.54 -26.65 -14.92
N ARG A 215 41.69 -25.58 -14.80
CA ARG A 215 41.61 -24.82 -13.57
C ARG A 215 40.58 -25.42 -12.62
N PRO A 216 40.84 -25.39 -11.30
CA PRO A 216 39.86 -25.85 -10.34
C PRO A 216 38.59 -24.99 -10.44
N VAL A 217 37.45 -25.60 -10.12
CA VAL A 217 36.16 -24.92 -10.03
C VAL A 217 36.27 -23.85 -8.92
N GLU A 218 35.99 -22.61 -9.27
CA GLU A 218 36.03 -21.48 -8.35
C GLU A 218 34.59 -21.00 -8.05
N PHE A 219 34.43 -20.39 -6.88
CA PHE A 219 33.17 -19.81 -6.46
C PHE A 219 33.06 -18.38 -6.97
N TYR A 220 32.06 -18.13 -7.83
CA TYR A 220 31.75 -16.82 -8.36
C TYR A 220 30.46 -16.30 -7.74
N LYS A 221 30.46 -15.06 -7.28
CA LYS A 221 29.27 -14.38 -6.81
C LYS A 221 28.64 -13.62 -7.98
N ILE A 222 27.38 -13.94 -8.28
CA ILE A 222 26.57 -13.19 -9.25
C ILE A 222 26.18 -11.85 -8.61
N ASP A 223 26.43 -10.76 -9.32
CA ASP A 223 26.01 -9.43 -8.91
C ASP A 223 24.58 -9.20 -9.41
N ALA A 224 23.61 -9.14 -8.49
CA ALA A 224 22.21 -8.92 -8.83
C ALA A 224 21.98 -7.48 -9.32
N ALA A 225 21.02 -7.28 -10.21
CA ALA A 225 20.56 -5.94 -10.58
C ALA A 225 19.91 -5.23 -9.38
N ALA A 226 19.97 -3.92 -9.38
CA ALA A 226 19.21 -3.11 -8.43
C ALA A 226 17.79 -2.85 -8.96
N PHE A 227 16.80 -2.86 -8.08
CA PHE A 227 15.40 -2.61 -8.40
C PHE A 227 14.88 -1.42 -7.61
N ASP A 228 14.15 -0.54 -8.28
CA ASP A 228 13.54 0.63 -7.66
C ASP A 228 12.39 0.22 -6.72
N LEU A 229 12.13 1.05 -5.70
CA LEU A 229 10.97 0.92 -4.84
C LEU A 229 9.70 1.43 -5.56
N PRO A 230 8.49 0.95 -5.18
CA PRO A 230 7.25 1.29 -5.87
C PRO A 230 6.80 2.72 -5.52
N PHE A 231 7.42 3.71 -6.17
CA PHE A 231 7.09 5.11 -6.01
C PHE A 231 5.69 5.42 -6.56
N LEU A 232 4.91 6.17 -5.77
CA LEU A 232 3.58 6.61 -6.19
C LEU A 232 3.23 7.99 -5.61
N PHE A 233 2.27 8.62 -6.28
CA PHE A 233 1.62 9.86 -5.84
C PHE A 233 0.13 9.63 -5.67
N ASP A 234 -0.40 9.95 -4.50
CA ASP A 234 -1.84 9.90 -4.23
C ASP A 234 -2.39 11.30 -4.02
N MET A 235 -3.56 11.53 -4.59
CA MET A 235 -4.41 12.69 -4.34
C MET A 235 -5.78 12.21 -3.89
N GLY A 236 -6.22 12.64 -2.71
CA GLY A 236 -7.51 12.27 -2.13
C GLY A 236 -8.41 13.48 -1.89
N LEU A 237 -9.70 13.29 -2.13
CA LEU A 237 -10.78 14.20 -1.78
C LEU A 237 -11.80 13.45 -0.93
N SER A 238 -12.34 14.13 0.07
CA SER A 238 -13.46 13.62 0.86
C SER A 238 -14.51 14.70 1.05
N TYR A 239 -15.77 14.32 0.93
CA TYR A 239 -16.90 15.22 1.12
C TYR A 239 -17.92 14.58 2.06
N ASN A 240 -18.18 15.25 3.20
CA ASN A 240 -19.22 14.82 4.12
C ASN A 240 -20.55 15.49 3.78
N ILE A 241 -21.60 14.70 3.61
CA ILE A 241 -22.95 15.15 3.36
C ILE A 241 -23.94 14.42 4.26
N ALA A 242 -24.59 15.14 5.16
CA ALA A 242 -25.60 14.59 6.07
C ALA A 242 -25.13 13.34 6.84
N GLY A 243 -23.86 13.29 7.24
CA GLY A 243 -23.26 12.17 7.96
C GLY A 243 -22.78 11.01 7.10
N ALA A 244 -22.95 11.11 5.79
CA ALA A 244 -22.31 10.19 4.83
C ALA A 244 -20.99 10.78 4.34
N ASP A 245 -19.92 9.98 4.38
CA ASP A 245 -18.60 10.33 3.88
C ASP A 245 -18.43 9.78 2.47
N LEU A 246 -18.25 10.66 1.51
CA LEU A 246 -17.95 10.30 0.12
C LEU A 246 -16.48 10.57 -0.16
N GLY A 247 -15.75 9.59 -0.63
CA GLY A 247 -14.32 9.69 -0.85
C GLY A 247 -13.92 9.34 -2.28
N LEU A 248 -12.91 10.04 -2.78
CA LEU A 248 -12.26 9.81 -4.05
C LEU A 248 -10.76 9.87 -3.83
N THR A 249 -10.02 8.89 -4.35
CA THR A 249 -8.56 8.93 -4.39
C THR A 249 -8.09 8.53 -5.78
N TYR A 250 -7.23 9.35 -6.35
CA TYR A 250 -6.44 9.03 -7.53
C TYR A 250 -5.02 8.70 -7.10
N THR A 251 -4.52 7.57 -7.58
CA THR A 251 -3.15 7.09 -7.38
C THR A 251 -2.44 7.03 -8.72
N SER A 252 -1.42 7.84 -8.90
CA SER A 252 -0.48 7.70 -10.02
C SER A 252 0.66 6.80 -9.60
N ASN A 253 0.75 5.63 -10.24
CA ASN A 253 1.73 4.61 -9.91
C ASN A 253 2.81 4.55 -10.99
N TYR A 254 4.06 4.86 -10.62
CA TYR A 254 5.17 4.91 -11.57
C TYR A 254 5.60 3.53 -12.11
N TYR A 255 5.25 2.46 -11.42
CA TYR A 255 5.64 1.08 -11.77
C TYR A 255 4.45 0.13 -12.00
N ALA A 256 3.23 0.66 -12.02
CA ALA A 256 2.01 -0.07 -12.31
C ALA A 256 1.01 0.85 -13.02
N THR A 257 -0.21 0.37 -13.22
CA THR A 257 -1.31 1.20 -13.73
C THR A 257 -1.78 2.21 -12.69
N ASP A 258 -2.23 3.36 -13.14
CA ASP A 258 -2.90 4.34 -12.27
C ASP A 258 -4.21 3.77 -11.74
N GLU A 259 -4.59 4.18 -10.53
CA GLU A 259 -5.76 3.66 -9.83
C GLU A 259 -6.72 4.79 -9.45
N LEU A 260 -8.01 4.52 -9.55
CA LEU A 260 -9.07 5.37 -9.06
C LEU A 260 -9.89 4.62 -8.02
N LYS A 261 -10.03 5.23 -6.84
CA LYS A 261 -10.72 4.63 -5.69
C LYS A 261 -11.87 5.52 -5.26
N PHE A 262 -13.05 4.95 -5.17
CA PHE A 262 -14.25 5.60 -4.63
C PHE A 262 -14.65 4.94 -3.34
N SER A 263 -15.21 5.69 -2.41
CA SER A 263 -15.84 5.13 -1.22
C SER A 263 -17.05 5.93 -0.78
N ALA A 264 -17.96 5.23 -0.13
CA ALA A 264 -19.06 5.82 0.62
C ALA A 264 -19.13 5.15 2.00
N GLY A 265 -19.20 5.94 3.04
CA GLY A 265 -19.30 5.48 4.42
C GLY A 265 -20.41 6.18 5.16
N TYR A 266 -20.95 5.55 6.20
CA TYR A 266 -21.92 6.15 7.08
C TYR A 266 -21.69 5.70 8.53
N THR A 267 -21.70 6.66 9.45
CA THR A 267 -21.53 6.40 10.89
C THR A 267 -22.86 6.45 11.61
N LEU A 268 -23.25 5.33 12.20
CA LEU A 268 -24.49 5.13 12.92
C LEU A 268 -24.31 5.53 14.40
N ALA A 269 -24.91 6.63 14.80
CA ALA A 269 -24.96 7.11 16.20
C ALA A 269 -23.58 7.17 16.91
N GLY A 270 -22.47 7.27 16.16
CA GLY A 270 -21.11 7.25 16.72
C GLY A 270 -20.69 5.90 17.33
N LEU A 271 -21.42 4.83 17.07
CA LEU A 271 -21.14 3.49 17.62
C LEU A 271 -20.62 2.50 16.57
N ALA A 272 -21.17 2.60 15.38
CA ALA A 272 -20.81 1.70 14.28
C ALA A 272 -20.69 2.50 13.00
N SER A 273 -19.77 2.15 12.16
CA SER A 273 -19.69 2.67 10.81
C SER A 273 -19.66 1.53 9.80
N VAL A 274 -20.26 1.80 8.64
CA VAL A 274 -20.20 0.89 7.50
C VAL A 274 -19.65 1.66 6.31
N SER A 275 -18.89 0.98 5.48
CA SER A 275 -18.32 1.57 4.28
C SER A 275 -18.36 0.58 3.12
N VAL A 276 -18.51 1.14 1.93
CA VAL A 276 -18.35 0.43 0.67
C VAL A 276 -17.38 1.23 -0.19
N GLY A 277 -16.54 0.56 -0.92
CA GLY A 277 -15.63 1.18 -1.86
C GLY A 277 -15.49 0.40 -3.13
N MET A 278 -15.01 1.08 -4.16
CA MET A 278 -14.71 0.52 -5.46
C MET A 278 -13.35 1.03 -5.90
N GLN A 279 -12.50 0.12 -6.33
CA GLN A 279 -11.23 0.42 -6.97
C GLN A 279 -11.31 0.01 -8.43
N SER A 280 -10.76 0.86 -9.30
CA SER A 280 -10.58 0.59 -10.72
C SER A 280 -9.19 1.02 -11.14
N SER A 281 -8.46 0.14 -11.77
CA SER A 281 -7.14 0.42 -12.38
C SER A 281 -7.31 0.72 -13.87
N GLY A 282 -6.36 1.48 -14.43
CA GLY A 282 -6.26 1.62 -15.87
C GLY A 282 -6.00 0.26 -16.53
N VAL A 283 -6.66 0.01 -17.66
CA VAL A 283 -6.39 -1.18 -18.46
C VAL A 283 -4.96 -1.11 -19.00
N ALA A 284 -4.11 -2.08 -18.67
CA ALA A 284 -2.82 -2.21 -19.32
C ALA A 284 -3.07 -2.52 -20.79
N GLN A 285 -2.75 -1.59 -21.68
CA GLN A 285 -2.81 -1.87 -23.11
C GLN A 285 -1.76 -2.91 -23.46
N THR A 286 -2.10 -3.74 -24.42
CA THR A 286 -1.25 -4.80 -24.99
C THR A 286 0.15 -4.29 -25.29
N LEU A 287 1.16 -4.89 -24.70
CA LEU A 287 2.53 -4.72 -25.16
C LEU A 287 2.62 -5.31 -26.56
N GLU A 288 2.64 -4.47 -27.59
CA GLU A 288 3.09 -4.87 -28.92
C GLU A 288 4.55 -5.32 -28.80
N HIS A 289 4.76 -6.61 -28.69
CA HIS A 289 6.09 -7.19 -28.82
C HIS A 289 6.44 -7.16 -30.31
N LYS A 290 7.11 -6.11 -30.74
CA LYS A 290 7.71 -6.02 -32.05
C LYS A 290 8.93 -6.95 -32.06
N ALA A 291 8.69 -8.25 -32.25
CA ALA A 291 9.75 -9.21 -32.51
C ALA A 291 10.27 -8.96 -33.94
N GLY A 292 11.46 -8.38 -34.03
CA GLY A 292 12.18 -8.29 -35.29
C GLY A 292 12.75 -9.65 -35.67
N SER A 293 11.99 -10.46 -36.38
CA SER A 293 12.41 -11.44 -37.39
C SER A 293 11.19 -12.22 -37.87
N ALA A 294 11.20 -12.52 -39.18
CA ALA A 294 10.17 -13.23 -39.91
C ALA A 294 9.71 -14.51 -39.17
N ASP A 295 8.41 -14.77 -39.20
CA ASP A 295 7.71 -16.00 -38.83
C ASP A 295 7.10 -16.12 -37.41
N TYR A 296 6.87 -15.03 -36.69
CA TYR A 296 5.91 -15.08 -35.56
C TYR A 296 4.68 -14.27 -35.91
N GLU A 297 3.54 -14.94 -36.09
CA GLU A 297 2.23 -14.33 -36.14
C GLU A 297 2.02 -13.50 -34.86
N THR A 298 1.78 -12.22 -35.00
CA THR A 298 1.34 -11.33 -33.92
C THR A 298 -0.07 -11.77 -33.51
N THR A 299 -0.17 -12.64 -32.53
CA THR A 299 -1.45 -12.89 -31.88
C THR A 299 -1.75 -11.65 -31.05
N GLU A 300 -2.73 -10.84 -31.48
CA GLU A 300 -3.35 -9.84 -30.62
C GLU A 300 -3.95 -10.58 -29.43
N VAL A 301 -3.28 -10.53 -28.30
CA VAL A 301 -3.85 -11.00 -27.04
C VAL A 301 -4.79 -9.89 -26.55
N THR A 302 -5.95 -9.77 -27.18
CA THR A 302 -7.08 -9.04 -26.68
C THR A 302 -7.76 -9.92 -25.63
N GLY A 303 -7.27 -9.88 -24.42
CA GLY A 303 -7.88 -10.63 -23.33
C GLY A 303 -7.91 -9.77 -22.08
N ASP A 304 -9.00 -9.87 -21.33
CA ASP A 304 -9.21 -9.29 -20.00
C ASP A 304 -8.22 -9.78 -18.93
N TRP A 305 -7.02 -10.20 -19.34
CA TRP A 305 -6.00 -10.88 -18.54
C TRP A 305 -5.25 -9.95 -17.57
N TYR A 306 -5.47 -8.65 -17.68
CA TYR A 306 -4.75 -7.64 -16.88
C TYR A 306 -5.67 -6.81 -15.98
N THR A 307 -6.76 -7.37 -15.53
CA THR A 307 -7.49 -6.76 -14.42
C THR A 307 -6.66 -6.91 -13.15
N ASN A 308 -6.38 -5.78 -12.49
CA ASN A 308 -5.75 -5.82 -11.17
C ASN A 308 -6.66 -6.63 -10.24
N PRO A 309 -6.17 -7.71 -9.58
CA PRO A 309 -7.01 -8.51 -8.69
C PRO A 309 -7.64 -7.69 -7.57
N SER A 310 -7.11 -6.52 -7.25
CA SER A 310 -7.69 -5.59 -6.27
C SER A 310 -8.81 -4.73 -6.83
N ASP A 311 -9.04 -4.75 -8.17
CA ASP A 311 -10.19 -4.05 -8.75
C ASP A 311 -11.47 -4.74 -8.33
N GLY A 312 -12.42 -3.92 -7.90
CA GLY A 312 -13.70 -4.45 -7.43
C GLY A 312 -14.27 -3.68 -6.26
N VAL A 313 -15.25 -4.28 -5.63
CA VAL A 313 -16.00 -3.69 -4.53
C VAL A 313 -15.49 -4.24 -3.20
N SER A 314 -15.13 -3.35 -2.29
CA SER A 314 -14.75 -3.67 -0.91
C SER A 314 -15.84 -3.23 0.07
N PHE A 315 -15.92 -3.93 1.20
CA PHE A 315 -16.85 -3.64 2.28
C PHE A 315 -16.08 -3.47 3.59
N GLY A 316 -16.52 -2.55 4.43
CA GLY A 316 -15.94 -2.31 5.74
C GLY A 316 -17.02 -2.08 6.80
N ALA A 317 -16.70 -2.49 8.02
CA ALA A 317 -17.49 -2.20 9.20
C ALA A 317 -16.55 -1.88 10.36
N SER A 318 -16.95 -0.93 11.20
CA SER A 318 -16.21 -0.56 12.39
C SER A 318 -17.16 -0.46 13.58
N LEU A 319 -16.73 -0.95 14.73
CA LEU A 319 -17.48 -0.85 15.99
C LEU A 319 -16.65 -0.08 17.01
N ASP A 320 -17.24 0.96 17.55
CA ASP A 320 -16.69 1.68 18.69
C ASP A 320 -17.21 1.04 19.98
N LEU A 321 -16.30 0.49 20.75
CA LEU A 321 -16.58 -0.19 22.01
C LEU A 321 -16.36 0.72 23.23
N SER A 322 -16.13 2.01 23.05
CA SER A 322 -15.82 2.96 24.13
C SER A 322 -16.92 3.00 25.19
N ARG A 323 -18.18 2.94 24.79
CA ARG A 323 -19.32 2.92 25.72
C ARG A 323 -19.44 1.64 26.53
N LEU A 324 -18.91 0.52 26.04
CA LEU A 324 -18.97 -0.78 26.72
C LEU A 324 -17.76 -1.00 27.62
N THR A 325 -16.59 -0.53 27.21
CA THR A 325 -15.32 -0.83 27.87
C THR A 325 -14.81 0.32 28.76
N GLY A 326 -15.32 1.53 28.56
CA GLY A 326 -14.79 2.76 29.18
C GLY A 326 -13.42 3.19 28.61
N MET A 327 -12.92 2.49 27.60
CA MET A 327 -11.69 2.81 26.87
C MET A 327 -12.03 3.11 25.41
N ASN A 328 -11.35 4.04 24.77
CA ASN A 328 -11.56 4.33 23.34
C ASN A 328 -11.02 3.18 22.48
N LEU A 329 -11.71 2.07 22.52
CA LEU A 329 -11.41 0.85 21.79
C LEU A 329 -12.32 0.72 20.58
N SER A 330 -11.76 0.50 19.40
CA SER A 330 -12.53 0.13 18.22
C SER A 330 -12.02 -1.16 17.60
N VAL A 331 -12.96 -1.88 16.96
CA VAL A 331 -12.67 -3.08 16.16
C VAL A 331 -13.19 -2.82 14.77
N ASP A 332 -12.31 -2.97 13.81
CA ASP A 332 -12.58 -2.74 12.40
C ASP A 332 -12.44 -4.05 11.63
N TYR A 333 -13.38 -4.32 10.74
CA TYR A 333 -13.36 -5.45 9.82
C TYR A 333 -13.57 -4.94 8.39
N SER A 334 -12.81 -5.47 7.47
CA SER A 334 -13.04 -5.20 6.04
C SER A 334 -12.75 -6.41 5.19
N MET A 335 -13.43 -6.49 4.06
CA MET A 335 -13.23 -7.53 3.07
C MET A 335 -13.13 -6.94 1.66
N LEU A 336 -12.27 -7.56 0.85
CA LEU A 336 -12.07 -7.26 -0.56
C LEU A 336 -12.09 -8.57 -1.34
N PRO A 337 -13.11 -8.83 -2.15
CA PRO A 337 -13.09 -9.93 -3.11
C PRO A 337 -11.96 -9.72 -4.12
N MET A 338 -11.20 -10.78 -4.39
CA MET A 338 -10.02 -10.78 -5.28
C MET A 338 -10.22 -11.72 -6.48
N GLY A 339 -11.45 -11.89 -6.93
CA GLY A 339 -11.77 -12.80 -8.03
C GLY A 339 -11.37 -14.24 -7.73
N ASP A 340 -10.60 -14.86 -8.62
CA ASP A 340 -10.15 -16.26 -8.49
C ASP A 340 -9.19 -16.49 -7.31
N PHE A 341 -8.62 -15.43 -6.75
CA PHE A 341 -7.77 -15.50 -5.54
C PHE A 341 -8.57 -15.50 -4.23
N GLY A 342 -9.92 -15.57 -4.31
CA GLY A 342 -10.79 -15.63 -3.14
C GLY A 342 -11.10 -14.26 -2.55
N THR A 343 -11.16 -14.17 -1.22
CA THR A 343 -11.53 -12.94 -0.51
C THR A 343 -10.47 -12.60 0.53
N ASN A 344 -9.93 -11.40 0.44
CA ASN A 344 -9.07 -10.85 1.47
C ASN A 344 -9.89 -10.26 2.61
N SER A 345 -9.59 -10.64 3.83
CA SER A 345 -10.20 -10.07 5.03
C SER A 345 -9.14 -9.48 5.96
N ILE A 346 -9.50 -8.36 6.58
CA ILE A 346 -8.66 -7.67 7.55
C ILE A 346 -9.46 -7.47 8.82
N VAL A 347 -8.86 -7.80 9.94
CA VAL A 347 -9.33 -7.43 11.27
C VAL A 347 -8.31 -6.48 11.87
N ALA A 348 -8.77 -5.37 12.42
CA ALA A 348 -7.94 -4.42 13.13
C ALA A 348 -8.56 -4.06 14.47
N MET A 349 -7.71 -3.82 15.45
CA MET A 349 -8.08 -3.30 16.77
C MET A 349 -7.30 -2.02 17.00
N ARG A 350 -7.97 -1.00 17.49
CA ARG A 350 -7.38 0.29 17.81
C ARG A 350 -7.74 0.71 19.21
N LEU A 351 -6.75 1.15 19.96
CA LEU A 351 -6.90 1.73 21.29
C LEU A 351 -6.36 3.15 21.24
N ALA A 352 -7.18 4.10 21.58
CA ALA A 352 -6.85 5.52 21.63
C ALA A 352 -7.05 6.07 23.04
N TYR A 353 -6.07 6.88 23.51
CA TYR A 353 -6.11 7.48 24.85
C TYR A 353 -5.79 8.98 24.77
#